data_04b679e320c47cfd720d9ee4e7e5f97a
#
_entry.id   04b679e320c47cfd720d9ee4e7e5f97a
#
_cell.length_a   1.000
_cell.length_b   1.000
_cell.length_c   1.000
_cell.angle_alpha   90.00
_cell.angle_beta   90.00
_cell.angle_gamma   90.00
#
_symmetry.space_group_name_H-M   'P 1'
#
loop_
_entity.id
_entity.type
_entity.pdbx_description
1 polymer ?
#
loop_
_entity_poly.entity_id
_entity_poly.type
_entity_poly.pdbx_seq_one_letter_code
_entity_poly.pdbx_strand_id
1 'polypeptide(L)'
;KRTLTDATEGEVEVVIGGQIYQMKLDAKGLLEVSAKLLEGIGIPLKRAMNDSGYGWEDIDEIIMIGGSGKMKIVQNYLQFLSGKRPRCEIDPDVAVAVGAGMYAGIKERQQAVRDVLLTDICPFTLGTEIIHGDPKGPAIMSPIIERNSVLPISRVERYWTVHQFQEYCDITILQGEHRYADQNLELGRIRVPVP
;
A
#
# COMPACT_ATOMS: atom_id res chain seq x y z
N LYS A 1 -17.55 10.37 -14.45
CA LYS A 1 -16.75 9.17 -14.19
C LYS A 1 -17.49 7.89 -14.52
N ARG A 2 -18.63 7.60 -13.88
CA ARG A 2 -19.43 6.38 -14.15
C ARG A 2 -19.93 6.32 -15.60
N THR A 3 -20.44 7.42 -16.11
CA THR A 3 -20.95 7.53 -17.50
C THR A 3 -19.85 7.18 -18.52
N LEU A 4 -18.62 7.68 -18.34
CA LEU A 4 -17.50 7.43 -19.25
C LEU A 4 -16.86 6.03 -19.10
N THR A 5 -17.36 5.19 -18.21
CA THR A 5 -16.99 3.76 -18.18
C THR A 5 -17.59 3.02 -19.39
N ASP A 6 -18.82 3.36 -19.74
CA ASP A 6 -19.61 2.64 -20.75
C ASP A 6 -19.91 3.49 -22.01
N ALA A 7 -19.87 4.82 -21.88
CA ALA A 7 -20.13 5.77 -22.96
C ALA A 7 -18.84 6.48 -23.43
N THR A 8 -18.89 6.96 -24.69
CA THR A 8 -17.76 7.71 -25.28
C THR A 8 -17.74 9.16 -24.83
N GLU A 9 -18.90 9.71 -24.42
CA GLU A 9 -19.06 11.08 -23.95
C GLU A 9 -19.93 11.12 -22.70
N GLY A 10 -19.68 12.09 -21.82
CA GLY A 10 -20.48 12.39 -20.65
C GLY A 10 -20.81 13.87 -20.58
N GLU A 11 -22.04 14.19 -20.23
CA GLU A 11 -22.47 15.56 -19.95
C GLU A 11 -22.62 15.74 -18.44
N VAL A 12 -22.14 16.88 -17.95
CA VAL A 12 -22.26 17.28 -16.55
C VAL A 12 -22.81 18.71 -16.50
N GLU A 13 -23.81 18.89 -15.68
CA GLU A 13 -24.38 20.20 -15.36
C GLU A 13 -23.87 20.59 -13.95
N VAL A 14 -23.28 21.76 -13.84
CA VAL A 14 -22.73 22.28 -12.58
C VAL A 14 -23.31 23.68 -12.35
N VAL A 15 -23.84 23.92 -11.15
CA VAL A 15 -24.32 25.23 -10.74
C VAL A 15 -23.25 25.94 -9.92
N ILE A 16 -22.74 27.06 -10.42
CA ILE A 16 -21.76 27.90 -9.74
C ILE A 16 -22.31 29.31 -9.64
N GLY A 17 -22.45 29.84 -8.41
CA GLY A 17 -22.95 31.21 -8.20
C GLY A 17 -24.36 31.47 -8.74
N GLY A 18 -25.21 30.43 -8.84
CA GLY A 18 -26.57 30.51 -9.40
C GLY A 18 -26.62 30.43 -10.91
N GLN A 19 -25.50 30.28 -11.61
CA GLN A 19 -25.43 30.05 -13.05
C GLN A 19 -25.19 28.56 -13.34
N ILE A 20 -25.88 28.04 -14.38
CA ILE A 20 -25.79 26.67 -14.84
C ILE A 20 -24.71 26.59 -15.92
N TYR A 21 -23.72 25.72 -15.70
CA TYR A 21 -22.68 25.42 -16.67
C TYR A 21 -22.86 23.98 -17.15
N GLN A 22 -22.97 23.80 -18.46
CA GLN A 22 -22.99 22.49 -19.09
C GLN A 22 -21.59 22.18 -19.62
N MET A 23 -21.04 21.06 -19.21
CA MET A 23 -19.71 20.59 -19.63
C MET A 23 -19.89 19.24 -20.33
N LYS A 24 -19.31 19.12 -21.51
CA LYS A 24 -19.14 17.83 -22.21
C LYS A 24 -17.72 17.35 -22.00
N LEU A 25 -17.58 16.09 -21.63
CA LEU A 25 -16.30 15.46 -21.43
C LEU A 25 -16.29 14.13 -22.19
N ASP A 26 -15.35 14.01 -23.10
CA ASP A 26 -15.06 12.77 -23.82
C ASP A 26 -13.88 12.02 -23.17
N ALA A 27 -13.53 10.85 -23.71
CA ALA A 27 -12.41 10.06 -23.22
C ALA A 27 -11.07 10.79 -23.32
N LYS A 28 -10.88 11.63 -24.35
CA LYS A 28 -9.65 12.41 -24.55
C LYS A 28 -9.54 13.53 -23.52
N GLY A 29 -10.58 14.31 -23.32
CA GLY A 29 -10.62 15.35 -22.30
C GLY A 29 -10.46 14.77 -20.88
N LEU A 30 -11.05 13.58 -20.61
CA LEU A 30 -10.83 12.89 -19.34
C LEU A 30 -9.36 12.50 -19.16
N LEU A 31 -8.69 12.03 -20.23
CA LEU A 31 -7.27 11.68 -20.20
C LEU A 31 -6.42 12.92 -19.88
N GLU A 32 -6.67 14.03 -20.54
CA GLU A 32 -5.92 15.28 -20.34
C GLU A 32 -6.04 15.79 -18.89
N VAL A 33 -7.25 15.86 -18.35
CA VAL A 33 -7.45 16.35 -16.97
C VAL A 33 -7.00 15.35 -15.90
N SER A 34 -6.88 14.06 -16.24
CA SER A 34 -6.50 13.00 -15.30
C SER A 34 -5.02 12.62 -15.40
N ALA A 35 -4.24 13.21 -16.29
CA ALA A 35 -2.86 12.79 -16.58
C ALA A 35 -2.00 12.67 -15.31
N LYS A 36 -2.00 13.68 -14.44
CA LYS A 36 -1.25 13.65 -13.17
C LYS A 36 -1.73 12.54 -12.21
N LEU A 37 -3.02 12.22 -12.20
CA LEU A 37 -3.56 11.14 -11.38
C LEU A 37 -3.12 9.77 -11.92
N LEU A 38 -3.08 9.62 -13.24
CA LEU A 38 -2.59 8.39 -13.88
C LEU A 38 -1.10 8.18 -13.62
N GLU A 39 -0.28 9.23 -13.74
CA GLU A 39 1.13 9.17 -13.35
C GLU A 39 1.28 8.74 -11.88
N GLY A 40 0.44 9.27 -10.98
CA GLY A 40 0.39 8.88 -9.58
C GLY A 40 0.10 7.38 -9.36
N ILE A 41 -0.70 6.74 -10.22
CA ILE A 41 -0.93 5.28 -10.20
C ILE A 41 0.36 4.52 -10.57
N GLY A 42 1.16 5.05 -11.47
CA GLY A 42 2.40 4.42 -11.91
C GLY A 42 3.48 4.32 -10.83
N ILE A 43 3.47 5.22 -9.85
CA ILE A 43 4.51 5.26 -8.79
C ILE A 43 4.47 4.00 -7.91
N PRO A 44 3.36 3.65 -7.23
CA PRO A 44 3.31 2.45 -6.40
C PRO A 44 3.47 1.17 -7.22
N LEU A 45 3.02 1.17 -8.47
CA LEU A 45 3.15 0.03 -9.36
C LEU A 45 4.62 -0.24 -9.71
N LYS A 46 5.38 0.80 -10.09
CA LYS A 46 6.81 0.69 -10.34
C LYS A 46 7.58 0.26 -9.09
N ARG A 47 7.17 0.77 -7.92
CA ARG A 47 7.77 0.38 -6.65
C ARG A 47 7.54 -1.10 -6.37
N ALA A 48 6.32 -1.59 -6.55
CA ALA A 48 5.99 -3.01 -6.35
C ALA A 48 6.79 -3.92 -7.30
N MET A 49 6.94 -3.53 -8.56
CA MET A 49 7.76 -4.26 -9.53
C MET A 49 9.24 -4.29 -9.11
N ASN A 50 9.80 -3.15 -8.71
CA ASN A 50 11.18 -3.08 -8.23
C ASN A 50 11.40 -3.93 -6.97
N ASP A 51 10.47 -3.88 -6.03
CA ASP A 51 10.57 -4.63 -4.77
C ASP A 51 10.45 -6.15 -4.99
N SER A 52 9.67 -6.57 -5.99
CA SER A 52 9.52 -8.00 -6.32
C SER A 52 10.72 -8.58 -7.06
N GLY A 53 11.52 -7.74 -7.73
CA GLY A 53 12.60 -8.17 -8.61
C GLY A 53 12.13 -8.81 -9.93
N TYR A 54 10.82 -8.78 -10.20
CA TYR A 54 10.26 -9.30 -11.46
C TYR A 54 10.19 -8.23 -12.54
N GLY A 55 10.33 -8.66 -13.81
CA GLY A 55 9.99 -7.87 -14.99
C GLY A 55 8.51 -7.99 -15.36
N TRP A 56 8.05 -7.15 -16.27
CA TRP A 56 6.67 -7.26 -16.79
C TRP A 56 6.42 -8.57 -17.54
N GLU A 57 7.45 -9.16 -18.09
CA GLU A 57 7.44 -10.47 -18.76
C GLU A 57 7.08 -11.60 -17.78
N ASP A 58 7.50 -11.49 -16.53
CA ASP A 58 7.28 -12.48 -15.48
C ASP A 58 5.87 -12.42 -14.88
N ILE A 59 5.09 -11.37 -15.18
CA ILE A 59 3.73 -11.23 -14.69
C ILE A 59 2.76 -11.93 -15.62
N ASP A 60 2.09 -12.97 -15.17
CA ASP A 60 1.11 -13.71 -15.97
C ASP A 60 -0.13 -12.86 -16.26
N GLU A 61 -0.72 -12.24 -15.24
CA GLU A 61 -1.98 -11.52 -15.33
C GLU A 61 -2.01 -10.27 -14.47
N ILE A 62 -2.73 -9.24 -14.94
CA ILE A 62 -3.06 -8.05 -14.16
C ILE A 62 -4.56 -8.07 -13.90
N ILE A 63 -4.93 -8.24 -12.64
CA ILE A 63 -6.33 -8.30 -12.20
C ILE A 63 -6.72 -6.95 -11.59
N MET A 64 -7.81 -6.38 -12.10
CA MET A 64 -8.34 -5.10 -11.63
C MET A 64 -9.46 -5.33 -10.61
N ILE A 65 -9.37 -4.68 -9.46
CA ILE A 65 -10.41 -4.67 -8.43
C ILE A 65 -10.81 -3.24 -8.07
N GLY A 66 -11.98 -3.09 -7.47
CA GLY A 66 -12.55 -1.78 -7.10
C GLY A 66 -13.13 -1.02 -8.27
N GLY A 67 -14.08 -0.11 -8.01
CA GLY A 67 -14.86 0.59 -9.03
C GLY A 67 -14.03 1.43 -10.01
N SER A 68 -12.82 1.87 -9.64
CA SER A 68 -11.93 2.59 -10.56
C SER A 68 -11.28 1.66 -11.59
N GLY A 69 -11.19 0.36 -11.30
CA GLY A 69 -10.69 -0.67 -12.21
C GLY A 69 -11.59 -0.87 -13.46
N LYS A 70 -12.87 -0.50 -13.36
CA LYS A 70 -13.80 -0.53 -14.49
C LYS A 70 -13.55 0.57 -15.53
N MET A 71 -12.79 1.61 -15.19
CA MET A 71 -12.52 2.73 -16.09
C MET A 71 -11.55 2.35 -17.20
N LYS A 72 -11.97 2.48 -18.44
CA LYS A 72 -11.14 2.20 -19.63
C LYS A 72 -9.82 3.00 -19.64
N ILE A 73 -9.86 4.24 -19.16
CA ILE A 73 -8.68 5.08 -19.09
C ILE A 73 -7.59 4.50 -18.17
N VAL A 74 -7.98 3.91 -17.03
CA VAL A 74 -7.05 3.25 -16.10
C VAL A 74 -6.53 1.95 -16.71
N GLN A 75 -7.40 1.15 -17.33
CA GLN A 75 -7.02 -0.08 -18.01
C GLN A 75 -6.03 0.18 -19.16
N ASN A 76 -6.31 1.17 -20.00
CA ASN A 76 -5.43 1.56 -21.09
C ASN A 76 -4.07 2.07 -20.59
N TYR A 77 -4.05 2.83 -19.48
CA TYR A 77 -2.81 3.29 -18.88
C TYR A 77 -1.97 2.13 -18.35
N LEU A 78 -2.59 1.16 -17.67
CA LEU A 78 -1.89 -0.04 -17.20
C LEU A 78 -1.41 -0.90 -18.37
N GLN A 79 -2.20 -1.05 -19.42
CA GLN A 79 -1.77 -1.75 -20.62
C GLN A 79 -0.58 -1.05 -21.29
N PHE A 80 -0.57 0.27 -21.33
CA PHE A 80 0.58 1.05 -21.83
C PHE A 80 1.85 0.82 -21.01
N LEU A 81 1.73 0.78 -19.66
CA LEU A 81 2.87 0.56 -18.77
C LEU A 81 3.42 -0.86 -18.83
N SER A 82 2.54 -1.85 -18.88
CA SER A 82 2.89 -3.27 -18.71
C SER A 82 3.01 -4.04 -20.01
N GLY A 83 2.46 -3.51 -21.11
CA GLY A 83 2.29 -4.26 -22.37
C GLY A 83 1.19 -5.32 -22.31
N LYS A 84 0.55 -5.54 -21.15
CA LYS A 84 -0.46 -6.59 -20.93
C LYS A 84 -1.84 -5.97 -20.69
N ARG A 85 -2.88 -6.59 -21.25
CA ARG A 85 -4.25 -6.11 -21.05
C ARG A 85 -4.76 -6.55 -19.67
N PRO A 86 -5.17 -5.61 -18.80
CA PRO A 86 -5.75 -5.93 -17.51
C PRO A 86 -7.09 -6.67 -17.64
N ARG A 87 -7.36 -7.57 -16.72
CA ARG A 87 -8.63 -8.33 -16.62
C ARG A 87 -9.50 -7.81 -15.49
N CYS A 88 -10.83 -7.84 -15.72
CA CYS A 88 -11.87 -7.50 -14.75
C CYS A 88 -12.89 -8.64 -14.70
N GLU A 89 -12.48 -9.88 -14.55
CA GLU A 89 -13.36 -11.06 -14.60
C GLU A 89 -14.20 -11.21 -13.34
N ILE A 90 -13.66 -10.81 -12.18
CA ILE A 90 -14.42 -10.75 -10.94
C ILE A 90 -15.07 -9.37 -10.86
N ASP A 91 -16.36 -9.31 -10.52
CA ASP A 91 -16.98 -8.00 -10.32
C ASP A 91 -16.16 -7.16 -9.32
N PRO A 92 -15.50 -6.08 -9.78
CA PRO A 92 -14.60 -5.30 -8.96
C PRO A 92 -15.26 -4.68 -7.71
N ASP A 93 -16.58 -4.54 -7.71
CA ASP A 93 -17.31 -3.95 -6.58
C ASP A 93 -17.50 -4.95 -5.43
N VAL A 94 -17.52 -6.25 -5.71
CA VAL A 94 -17.72 -7.31 -4.70
C VAL A 94 -16.46 -8.11 -4.39
N ALA A 95 -15.40 -7.98 -5.18
CA ALA A 95 -14.17 -8.77 -5.04
C ALA A 95 -13.59 -8.74 -3.62
N VAL A 96 -13.57 -7.56 -3.00
CA VAL A 96 -13.05 -7.40 -1.63
C VAL A 96 -13.93 -8.10 -0.61
N ALA A 97 -15.27 -8.02 -0.75
CA ALA A 97 -16.21 -8.70 0.15
C ALA A 97 -16.11 -10.23 0.05
N VAL A 98 -15.96 -10.75 -1.17
CA VAL A 98 -15.73 -12.18 -1.42
C VAL A 98 -14.42 -12.63 -0.77
N GLY A 99 -13.32 -11.88 -0.99
CA GLY A 99 -12.04 -12.15 -0.38
C GLY A 99 -12.08 -12.13 1.16
N ALA A 100 -12.79 -11.18 1.76
CA ALA A 100 -12.99 -11.12 3.21
C ALA A 100 -13.78 -12.35 3.73
N GLY A 101 -14.80 -12.79 2.99
CA GLY A 101 -15.53 -14.02 3.31
C GLY A 101 -14.65 -15.27 3.25
N MET A 102 -13.82 -15.40 2.22
CA MET A 102 -12.85 -16.48 2.11
C MET A 102 -11.85 -16.46 3.27
N TYR A 103 -11.34 -15.28 3.63
CA TYR A 103 -10.41 -15.14 4.75
C TYR A 103 -11.04 -15.53 6.09
N ALA A 104 -12.29 -15.16 6.34
CA ALA A 104 -13.03 -15.60 7.50
C ALA A 104 -13.16 -17.13 7.53
N GLY A 105 -13.50 -17.76 6.40
CA GLY A 105 -13.56 -19.21 6.25
C GLY A 105 -12.23 -19.90 6.55
N ILE A 106 -11.10 -19.33 6.09
CA ILE A 106 -9.75 -19.84 6.40
C ILE A 106 -9.49 -19.78 7.91
N LYS A 107 -9.84 -18.68 8.57
CA LYS A 107 -9.69 -18.53 10.03
C LYS A 107 -10.53 -19.51 10.81
N GLU A 108 -11.74 -19.81 10.35
CA GLU A 108 -12.64 -20.81 10.93
C GLU A 108 -12.31 -22.24 10.51
N ARG A 109 -11.28 -22.47 9.70
CA ARG A 109 -10.84 -23.76 9.17
C ARG A 109 -11.95 -24.51 8.40
N GLN A 110 -12.77 -23.76 7.67
CA GLN A 110 -13.84 -24.35 6.86
C GLN A 110 -13.26 -25.21 5.75
N GLN A 111 -13.90 -26.35 5.48
CA GLN A 111 -13.42 -27.34 4.50
C GLN A 111 -13.36 -26.78 3.08
N ALA A 112 -14.28 -25.89 2.71
CA ALA A 112 -14.34 -25.28 1.37
C ALA A 112 -13.12 -24.43 0.99
N VAL A 113 -12.36 -23.92 1.97
CA VAL A 113 -11.17 -23.07 1.78
C VAL A 113 -9.92 -23.65 2.43
N ARG A 114 -9.94 -24.95 2.77
CA ARG A 114 -8.87 -25.62 3.51
C ARG A 114 -7.53 -25.59 2.77
N ASP A 115 -7.56 -25.68 1.45
CA ASP A 115 -6.37 -25.76 0.61
C ASP A 115 -5.86 -24.37 0.16
N VAL A 116 -6.51 -23.29 0.62
CA VAL A 116 -6.08 -21.92 0.33
C VAL A 116 -5.08 -21.48 1.38
N LEU A 117 -3.84 -21.28 0.98
CA LEU A 117 -2.79 -20.70 1.81
C LEU A 117 -2.68 -19.20 1.51
N LEU A 118 -2.93 -18.38 2.52
CA LEU A 118 -2.68 -16.95 2.44
C LEU A 118 -1.39 -16.61 3.18
N THR A 119 -0.40 -16.12 2.44
CA THR A 119 0.85 -15.61 2.98
C THR A 119 0.86 -14.10 2.83
N ASP A 120 1.12 -13.38 3.91
CA ASP A 120 1.17 -11.93 3.95
C ASP A 120 2.59 -11.44 4.23
N ILE A 121 2.81 -10.15 4.06
CA ILE A 121 4.10 -9.51 4.31
C ILE A 121 3.94 -8.33 5.28
N CYS A 122 5.02 -7.95 5.93
CA CYS A 122 5.12 -6.70 6.68
C CYS A 122 5.29 -5.54 5.67
N PRO A 123 4.29 -4.64 5.50
CA PRO A 123 4.32 -3.66 4.41
C PRO A 123 5.29 -2.50 4.66
N PHE A 124 5.75 -2.33 5.92
CA PHE A 124 6.68 -1.31 6.34
C PHE A 124 7.70 -1.88 7.30
N THR A 125 8.90 -1.30 7.32
CA THR A 125 9.92 -1.63 8.32
C THR A 125 9.43 -1.27 9.72
N LEU A 126 9.55 -2.20 10.65
CA LEU A 126 9.33 -1.99 12.08
C LEU A 126 10.67 -1.98 12.80
N GLY A 127 10.85 -1.04 13.70
CA GLY A 127 12.10 -0.88 14.44
C GLY A 127 11.91 -0.08 15.72
N THR A 128 13.04 0.31 16.30
CA THR A 128 13.06 1.14 17.49
C THR A 128 14.04 2.30 17.32
N GLU A 129 13.90 3.32 18.14
CA GLU A 129 14.88 4.39 18.20
C GLU A 129 16.11 3.97 18.99
N ILE A 130 17.28 4.37 18.49
CA ILE A 130 18.55 4.19 19.17
C ILE A 130 19.37 5.49 19.12
N ILE A 131 20.21 5.69 20.13
CA ILE A 131 21.23 6.73 20.13
C ILE A 131 22.50 6.10 19.55
N HIS A 132 23.01 6.67 18.47
CA HIS A 132 24.24 6.18 17.83
C HIS A 132 25.32 7.28 17.83
N GLY A 133 26.40 7.03 18.55
CA GLY A 133 27.53 7.96 18.66
C GLY A 133 27.29 9.07 19.69
N ASP A 134 27.00 10.30 19.25
CA ASP A 134 26.77 11.44 20.15
C ASP A 134 25.43 11.32 20.88
N PRO A 135 25.41 11.28 22.23
CA PRO A 135 24.16 11.25 23.02
C PRO A 135 23.24 12.45 22.83
N LYS A 136 23.76 13.55 22.29
CA LYS A 136 22.97 14.76 21.94
C LYS A 136 22.57 14.80 20.46
N GLY A 137 23.03 13.83 19.68
CA GLY A 137 22.67 13.71 18.27
C GLY A 137 21.22 13.25 18.07
N PRO A 138 20.72 13.35 16.83
CA PRO A 138 19.39 12.86 16.51
C PRO A 138 19.31 11.33 16.67
N ALA A 139 18.22 10.86 17.29
CA ALA A 139 17.95 9.43 17.37
C ALA A 139 17.73 8.87 15.96
N ILE A 140 18.28 7.68 15.71
CA ILE A 140 18.11 6.97 14.45
C ILE A 140 17.21 5.76 14.64
N MET A 141 16.51 5.38 13.59
CA MET A 141 15.72 4.16 13.57
C MET A 141 16.64 2.95 13.35
N SER A 142 16.56 1.99 14.27
CA SER A 142 17.16 0.67 14.12
C SER A 142 16.10 -0.30 13.63
N PRO A 143 16.17 -0.80 12.38
CA PRO A 143 15.22 -1.76 11.86
C PRO A 143 15.36 -3.10 12.59
N ILE A 144 14.21 -3.72 12.89
CA ILE A 144 14.13 -5.06 13.51
C ILE A 144 13.43 -6.04 12.56
N ILE A 145 12.31 -5.62 11.98
CA ILE A 145 11.61 -6.38 10.95
C ILE A 145 11.56 -5.50 9.71
N GLU A 146 12.27 -5.90 8.68
CA GLU A 146 12.31 -5.15 7.43
C GLU A 146 11.00 -5.29 6.66
N ARG A 147 10.64 -4.26 5.89
CA ARG A 147 9.50 -4.32 4.98
C ARG A 147 9.65 -5.50 4.01
N ASN A 148 8.54 -5.99 3.53
CA ASN A 148 8.42 -7.18 2.67
C ASN A 148 8.83 -8.50 3.35
N SER A 149 9.13 -8.50 4.66
CA SER A 149 9.33 -9.75 5.40
C SER A 149 8.03 -10.55 5.44
N VAL A 150 8.13 -11.85 5.15
CA VAL A 150 6.97 -12.77 5.15
C VAL A 150 6.47 -13.01 6.57
N LEU A 151 5.16 -12.95 6.77
CA LEU A 151 4.51 -13.19 8.06
C LEU A 151 3.98 -14.64 8.20
N PRO A 152 4.00 -15.24 9.40
CA PRO A 152 4.48 -14.67 10.67
C PRO A 152 6.01 -14.66 10.78
N ILE A 153 6.56 -13.63 11.42
CA ILE A 153 8.01 -13.48 11.62
C ILE A 153 8.30 -13.06 13.06
N SER A 154 9.43 -13.54 13.59
CA SER A 154 9.99 -13.08 14.86
C SER A 154 11.46 -12.73 14.65
N ARG A 155 11.88 -11.61 15.21
CA ARG A 155 13.27 -11.13 15.18
C ARG A 155 13.71 -10.71 16.56
N VAL A 156 14.99 -10.88 16.84
CA VAL A 156 15.62 -10.49 18.11
C VAL A 156 16.83 -9.64 17.78
N GLU A 157 16.86 -8.44 18.36
CA GLU A 157 18.01 -7.55 18.30
C GLU A 157 18.54 -7.28 19.70
N ARG A 158 19.83 -6.99 19.81
CA ARG A 158 20.48 -6.70 21.08
C ARG A 158 20.89 -5.24 21.13
N TYR A 159 20.52 -4.60 22.24
CA TYR A 159 20.86 -3.22 22.53
C TYR A 159 21.53 -3.13 23.88
N TRP A 160 22.26 -2.05 24.10
CA TRP A 160 22.95 -1.78 25.36
C TRP A 160 22.33 -0.57 26.02
N THR A 161 22.41 -0.53 27.34
CA THR A 161 21.96 0.62 28.12
C THR A 161 22.86 1.83 27.84
N VAL A 162 22.27 3.02 27.87
CA VAL A 162 22.99 4.29 27.63
C VAL A 162 23.77 4.74 28.88
N HIS A 163 23.27 4.36 30.07
CA HIS A 163 23.86 4.74 31.34
C HIS A 163 24.13 3.53 32.20
N GLN A 164 25.16 3.64 33.08
CA GLN A 164 25.40 2.66 34.13
C GLN A 164 24.23 2.66 35.13
N PHE A 165 23.84 1.47 35.60
CA PHE A 165 22.74 1.27 36.56
C PHE A 165 21.38 1.77 36.04
N GLN A 166 21.15 1.71 34.74
CA GLN A 166 19.84 2.00 34.14
C GLN A 166 18.85 0.92 34.55
N GLU A 167 17.83 1.29 35.30
CA GLU A 167 16.81 0.35 35.83
C GLU A 167 15.73 0.02 34.79
N TYR A 168 15.44 0.94 33.88
CA TYR A 168 14.39 0.79 32.86
C TYR A 168 14.89 1.28 31.50
N CYS A 169 14.35 0.68 30.46
CA CYS A 169 14.51 1.12 29.08
C CYS A 169 13.13 1.44 28.47
N ASP A 170 12.97 2.63 27.94
CA ASP A 170 11.80 3.00 27.16
C ASP A 170 12.09 2.66 25.71
N ILE A 171 11.32 1.72 25.16
CA ILE A 171 11.43 1.24 23.79
C ILE A 171 10.31 1.88 22.97
N THR A 172 10.66 2.75 22.04
CA THR A 172 9.72 3.34 21.10
C THR A 172 9.60 2.41 19.89
N ILE A 173 8.37 2.00 19.56
CA ILE A 173 8.09 1.18 18.38
C ILE A 173 7.81 2.10 17.22
N LEU A 174 8.62 2.03 16.17
CA LEU A 174 8.56 2.87 14.99
C LEU A 174 8.19 2.06 13.75
N GLN A 175 7.47 2.71 12.85
CA GLN A 175 7.13 2.19 11.53
C GLN A 175 7.55 3.18 10.46
N GLY A 176 8.31 2.73 9.47
CA GLY A 176 8.73 3.56 8.33
C GLY A 176 10.08 3.17 7.77
N GLU A 177 10.54 3.96 6.80
CA GLU A 177 11.77 3.71 6.05
C GLU A 177 12.80 4.83 6.23
N HIS A 178 12.50 5.81 7.09
CA HIS A 178 13.39 6.94 7.26
C HIS A 178 14.50 6.64 8.27
N ARG A 179 15.70 7.15 8.00
CA ARG A 179 16.87 6.95 8.87
C ARG A 179 16.68 7.56 10.26
N TYR A 180 16.07 8.74 10.35
CA TYR A 180 15.86 9.45 11.61
C TYR A 180 14.55 8.99 12.26
N ALA A 181 14.61 8.75 13.58
CA ALA A 181 13.49 8.20 14.33
C ALA A 181 12.24 9.10 14.27
N ASP A 182 12.41 10.41 14.40
CA ASP A 182 11.36 11.43 14.41
C ASP A 182 10.62 11.58 13.06
N GLN A 183 11.15 11.01 11.99
CA GLN A 183 10.54 11.03 10.65
C GLN A 183 9.79 9.75 10.32
N ASN A 184 9.69 8.83 11.28
CA ASN A 184 8.91 7.61 11.17
C ASN A 184 7.66 7.69 12.05
N LEU A 185 6.68 6.85 11.78
CA LEU A 185 5.45 6.80 12.54
C LEU A 185 5.70 6.08 13.87
N GLU A 186 5.48 6.76 14.98
CA GLU A 186 5.46 6.13 16.30
C GLU A 186 4.17 5.32 16.48
N LEU A 187 4.30 4.02 16.71
CA LEU A 187 3.17 3.13 16.99
C LEU A 187 2.88 3.01 18.48
N GLY A 188 3.87 3.22 19.32
CA GLY A 188 3.73 3.16 20.77
C GLY A 188 5.07 3.05 21.50
N ARG A 189 5.00 3.03 22.84
CA ARG A 189 6.17 2.90 23.72
C ARG A 189 5.94 1.81 24.75
N ILE A 190 6.99 1.07 25.05
CA ILE A 190 7.00 0.01 26.06
C ILE A 190 8.13 0.32 27.03
N ARG A 191 7.84 0.31 28.33
CA ARG A 191 8.86 0.39 29.38
C ARG A 191 9.22 -1.01 29.85
N VAL A 192 10.49 -1.35 29.76
CA VAL A 192 11.02 -2.67 30.12
C VAL A 192 12.04 -2.50 31.23
N PRO A 193 11.98 -3.29 32.32
CA PRO A 193 13.04 -3.30 33.32
C PRO A 193 14.31 -3.90 32.71
N VAL A 194 15.46 -3.30 33.06
CA VAL A 194 16.76 -3.81 32.68
C VAL A 194 17.21 -4.77 33.80
N PRO A 195 17.62 -6.01 33.47
CA PRO A 195 18.05 -6.99 34.45
C PRO A 195 19.37 -6.64 35.16
#